data_a63ca23907af28ab9ac554a46ed6d07d
#
_entry.id   a63ca23907af28ab9ac554a46ed6d07d
#
_cell.length_a   1.000
_cell.length_b   1.000
_cell.length_c   1.000
_cell.angle_alpha   90.00
_cell.angle_beta   90.00
_cell.angle_gamma   90.00
#
_symmetry.space_group_name_H-M   'P 1'
#
loop_
_entity.id
_entity.type
_entity.pdbx_description
1 polymer ?
#
loop_
_entity_poly.entity_id
_entity_poly.type
_entity_poly.pdbx_seq_one_letter_code
_entity_poly.pdbx_strand_id
1 'polypeptide(L)'
;MELEQSFIALIEQSIKTNWYLNALTDYKGITLQYRDVARKIEKIHILLENAGIEKGDKIAICGRNSAHWTVTYLAVITYGAVVVPILHEFKADQVHNIVNHSEARLLFVGDQIWENLNEAAMPHLEGIIELKDFGVPVSRSEKLAYARDHLNEIFGHKFPCRFRPDDISYEKEKSEDLAIINYTSGTTGYSKGVMLPYRSILSNVLYCKEKIGLKAGDSVVSMLPLGHVFGMTFDFLYGFTAGVHLWFLTRMPSPKIIAESFAEIRPRVIACVPLIVEKIFKKNILPKVDNKLGKLLLHVPIISDKIKELIKQKAMEVFGGNFIEIIIGGAPFNAEVEAFLKMIDFPYTIAYGMTECGPIICHSHWTELKLASCGKVAARMEAKVLSPNPSAIAGELVCRGANLMLGYYKNEEATRQVIDTEGWLHTGDMATIDEDGNVFIKGRCKNLLLTSSGQNIYPEEIESKLNNMPYVSESLIILQQDKLVGLIYPDSDDAFAHGLSQSDLVRVMEENRLELNKQLPAFSQIARFKLYPEEFEKTAKKSIKRFLYQDIKE
;
A
#
# COMPACT_ATOMS: atom_id res chain seq x y z
N MET A 1 -24.49 6.59 5.82
CA MET A 1 -24.17 8.04 5.81
C MET A 1 -23.95 8.40 4.35
N GLU A 2 -24.89 9.09 3.72
CA GLU A 2 -24.75 9.54 2.34
C GLU A 2 -23.66 10.63 2.29
N LEU A 3 -22.68 10.44 1.40
CA LEU A 3 -21.71 11.45 1.08
C LEU A 3 -22.33 12.37 0.02
N GLU A 4 -22.44 13.65 0.30
CA GLU A 4 -23.09 14.65 -0.59
C GLU A 4 -22.31 14.89 -1.88
N GLN A 5 -21.07 14.43 -1.97
CA GLN A 5 -20.17 14.64 -3.09
C GLN A 5 -20.05 13.38 -3.97
N SER A 6 -19.78 13.56 -5.25
CA SER A 6 -19.44 12.50 -6.19
C SER A 6 -17.94 12.45 -6.41
N PHE A 7 -17.37 11.25 -6.43
CA PHE A 7 -15.95 11.04 -6.70
C PHE A 7 -15.59 11.43 -8.14
N ILE A 8 -16.44 11.06 -9.10
CA ILE A 8 -16.27 11.44 -10.52
C ILE A 8 -16.32 12.97 -10.66
N ALA A 9 -17.21 13.65 -9.93
CA ALA A 9 -17.27 15.11 -9.94
C ALA A 9 -15.99 15.76 -9.37
N LEU A 10 -15.33 15.14 -8.37
CA LEU A 10 -14.03 15.61 -7.87
C LEU A 10 -12.93 15.49 -8.92
N ILE A 11 -12.91 14.39 -9.69
CA ILE A 11 -11.97 14.20 -10.81
C ILE A 11 -12.21 15.27 -11.87
N GLU A 12 -13.47 15.44 -12.31
CA GLU A 12 -13.85 16.44 -13.31
C GLU A 12 -13.46 17.84 -12.88
N GLN A 13 -13.79 18.21 -11.64
CA GLN A 13 -13.45 19.53 -11.09
C GLN A 13 -11.94 19.74 -11.02
N SER A 14 -11.16 18.73 -10.58
CA SER A 14 -9.70 18.84 -10.53
C SER A 14 -9.11 19.09 -11.93
N ILE A 15 -9.58 18.36 -12.93
CA ILE A 15 -9.14 18.53 -14.32
C ILE A 15 -9.45 19.95 -14.82
N LYS A 16 -10.69 20.42 -14.63
CA LYS A 16 -11.12 21.74 -15.10
C LYS A 16 -10.35 22.88 -14.43
N THR A 17 -10.18 22.79 -13.11
CA THR A 17 -9.54 23.83 -12.30
C THR A 17 -8.03 23.91 -12.58
N ASN A 18 -7.38 22.77 -12.78
CA ASN A 18 -5.91 22.69 -12.91
C ASN A 18 -5.44 22.51 -14.36
N TRP A 19 -6.25 22.88 -15.33
CA TRP A 19 -6.13 22.61 -16.78
C TRP A 19 -4.71 22.73 -17.35
N TYR A 20 -3.96 23.75 -16.94
CA TYR A 20 -2.61 24.05 -17.44
C TYR A 20 -1.49 23.56 -16.50
N LEU A 21 -1.82 23.02 -15.33
CA LEU A 21 -0.82 22.48 -14.43
C LEU A 21 -0.31 21.12 -14.92
N ASN A 22 0.93 20.78 -14.61
CA ASN A 22 1.43 19.43 -14.79
C ASN A 22 0.68 18.49 -13.85
N ALA A 23 0.22 17.35 -14.38
CA ALA A 23 -0.55 16.35 -13.65
C ALA A 23 0.25 15.09 -13.39
N LEU A 24 0.77 14.49 -14.45
CA LEU A 24 1.40 13.16 -14.42
C LEU A 24 2.74 13.20 -15.15
N THR A 25 3.78 12.69 -14.54
CA THR A 25 5.11 12.57 -15.15
C THR A 25 5.68 11.18 -14.89
N ASP A 26 6.08 10.51 -15.95
CA ASP A 26 6.98 9.36 -15.85
C ASP A 26 8.39 9.87 -15.59
N TYR A 27 8.99 9.52 -14.44
CA TYR A 27 10.30 10.04 -14.06
C TYR A 27 11.35 9.78 -15.15
N LYS A 28 11.97 10.85 -15.66
CA LYS A 28 12.85 10.87 -16.83
C LYS A 28 12.14 10.47 -18.15
N GLY A 29 10.83 10.68 -18.22
CA GLY A 29 9.98 10.38 -19.38
C GLY A 29 9.02 11.50 -19.70
N ILE A 30 7.81 11.13 -20.10
CA ILE A 30 6.78 12.08 -20.54
C ILE A 30 6.15 12.83 -19.37
N THR A 31 5.73 14.07 -19.62
CA THR A 31 4.88 14.86 -18.72
C THR A 31 3.55 15.17 -19.40
N LEU A 32 2.45 14.95 -18.70
CA LEU A 32 1.10 15.28 -19.11
C LEU A 32 0.54 16.38 -18.20
N GLN A 33 -0.01 17.43 -18.79
CA GLN A 33 -0.83 18.39 -18.07
C GLN A 33 -2.23 17.84 -17.84
N TYR A 34 -3.00 18.43 -16.92
CA TYR A 34 -4.40 18.02 -16.67
C TYR A 34 -5.23 18.01 -17.96
N ARG A 35 -5.01 18.98 -18.85
CA ARG A 35 -5.65 19.03 -20.19
C ARG A 35 -5.27 17.85 -21.10
N ASP A 36 -4.04 17.34 -20.98
CA ASP A 36 -3.59 16.21 -21.79
C ASP A 36 -4.17 14.91 -21.24
N VAL A 37 -4.31 14.82 -19.91
CA VAL A 37 -5.03 13.72 -19.23
C VAL A 37 -6.48 13.70 -19.69
N ALA A 38 -7.19 14.83 -19.68
CA ALA A 38 -8.56 14.93 -20.16
C ALA A 38 -8.71 14.44 -21.59
N ARG A 39 -7.85 14.90 -22.50
CA ARG A 39 -7.87 14.47 -23.91
C ARG A 39 -7.65 12.98 -24.06
N LYS A 40 -6.75 12.39 -23.26
CA LYS A 40 -6.50 10.95 -23.30
C LYS A 40 -7.67 10.16 -22.71
N ILE A 41 -8.32 10.65 -21.65
CA ILE A 41 -9.56 10.07 -21.11
C ILE A 41 -10.62 9.97 -22.21
N GLU A 42 -10.91 11.08 -22.91
CA GLU A 42 -11.90 11.09 -23.99
C GLU A 42 -11.55 10.13 -25.14
N LYS A 43 -10.27 10.00 -25.47
CA LYS A 43 -9.84 9.02 -26.48
C LYS A 43 -10.05 7.59 -26.03
N ILE A 44 -9.80 7.29 -24.75
CA ILE A 44 -10.08 5.97 -24.20
C ILE A 44 -11.60 5.72 -24.15
N HIS A 45 -12.41 6.72 -23.78
CA HIS A 45 -13.87 6.62 -23.85
C HIS A 45 -14.34 6.22 -25.25
N ILE A 46 -13.78 6.82 -26.32
CA ILE A 46 -14.09 6.43 -27.71
C ILE A 46 -13.75 4.94 -27.95
N LEU A 47 -12.62 4.45 -27.44
CA LEU A 47 -12.28 3.03 -27.57
C LEU A 47 -13.26 2.13 -26.82
N LEU A 48 -13.65 2.52 -25.58
CA LEU A 48 -14.61 1.78 -24.77
C LEU A 48 -16.00 1.74 -25.45
N GLU A 49 -16.49 2.86 -25.93
CA GLU A 49 -17.76 2.98 -26.67
C GLU A 49 -17.78 2.03 -27.89
N ASN A 50 -16.70 2.04 -28.68
CA ASN A 50 -16.58 1.19 -29.88
C ASN A 50 -16.33 -0.29 -29.57
N ALA A 51 -15.76 -0.61 -28.39
CA ALA A 51 -15.69 -1.98 -27.90
C ALA A 51 -17.04 -2.48 -27.35
N GLY A 52 -18.07 -1.63 -27.33
CA GLY A 52 -19.39 -1.96 -26.78
C GLY A 52 -19.38 -2.12 -25.25
N ILE A 53 -18.48 -1.42 -24.56
CA ILE A 53 -18.41 -1.41 -23.10
C ILE A 53 -19.60 -0.60 -22.57
N GLU A 54 -20.24 -1.14 -21.56
CA GLU A 54 -21.36 -0.51 -20.87
C GLU A 54 -20.99 -0.16 -19.42
N LYS A 55 -21.80 0.69 -18.79
CA LYS A 55 -21.64 1.03 -17.37
C LYS A 55 -21.70 -0.23 -16.50
N GLY A 56 -20.73 -0.38 -15.59
CA GLY A 56 -20.60 -1.57 -14.74
C GLY A 56 -19.82 -2.74 -15.34
N ASP A 57 -19.47 -2.68 -16.64
CA ASP A 57 -18.54 -3.65 -17.23
C ASP A 57 -17.16 -3.53 -16.58
N LYS A 58 -16.43 -4.64 -16.50
CA LYS A 58 -15.13 -4.72 -15.82
C LYS A 58 -14.01 -4.56 -16.84
N ILE A 59 -13.06 -3.69 -16.51
CA ILE A 59 -11.86 -3.41 -17.31
C ILE A 59 -10.63 -3.69 -16.45
N ALA A 60 -9.82 -4.65 -16.89
CA ALA A 60 -8.58 -5.00 -16.21
C ALA A 60 -7.44 -4.05 -16.61
N ILE A 61 -6.61 -3.69 -15.63
CA ILE A 61 -5.40 -2.87 -15.84
C ILE A 61 -4.24 -3.58 -15.16
N CYS A 62 -3.25 -4.05 -15.92
CA CYS A 62 -2.06 -4.73 -15.42
C CYS A 62 -0.79 -4.07 -15.95
N GLY A 63 -0.08 -3.34 -15.10
CA GLY A 63 1.12 -2.61 -15.53
C GLY A 63 1.86 -1.99 -14.35
N ARG A 64 3.08 -1.54 -14.61
CA ARG A 64 3.83 -0.73 -13.66
C ARG A 64 3.21 0.67 -13.56
N ASN A 65 3.47 1.34 -12.43
CA ASN A 65 3.08 2.73 -12.26
C ASN A 65 3.58 3.58 -13.44
N SER A 66 2.66 4.29 -14.06
CA SER A 66 2.96 5.21 -15.16
C SER A 66 1.83 6.23 -15.38
N ALA A 67 2.12 7.29 -16.08
CA ALA A 67 1.13 8.28 -16.49
C ALA A 67 -0.01 7.63 -17.30
N HIS A 68 0.29 6.68 -18.18
CA HIS A 68 -0.72 5.99 -18.96
C HIS A 68 -1.57 5.01 -18.15
N TRP A 69 -0.99 4.34 -17.14
CA TRP A 69 -1.75 3.51 -16.20
C TRP A 69 -2.82 4.35 -15.47
N THR A 70 -2.41 5.52 -14.95
CA THR A 70 -3.33 6.42 -14.24
C THR A 70 -4.37 7.06 -15.15
N VAL A 71 -4.00 7.45 -16.37
CA VAL A 71 -4.97 7.90 -17.37
C VAL A 71 -6.01 6.83 -17.68
N THR A 72 -5.57 5.56 -17.85
CA THR A 72 -6.48 4.44 -18.10
C THR A 72 -7.44 4.24 -16.93
N TYR A 73 -6.93 4.26 -15.70
CA TYR A 73 -7.78 4.15 -14.51
C TYR A 73 -8.84 5.26 -14.46
N LEU A 74 -8.41 6.52 -14.68
CA LEU A 74 -9.33 7.66 -14.70
C LEU A 74 -10.37 7.55 -15.82
N ALA A 75 -9.97 7.08 -16.99
CA ALA A 75 -10.90 6.89 -18.11
C ALA A 75 -11.94 5.80 -17.80
N VAL A 76 -11.52 4.66 -17.26
CA VAL A 76 -12.43 3.58 -16.91
C VAL A 76 -13.45 4.02 -15.86
N ILE A 77 -12.98 4.67 -14.78
CA ILE A 77 -13.86 5.06 -13.68
C ILE A 77 -14.80 6.21 -14.05
N THR A 78 -14.35 7.18 -14.87
CA THR A 78 -15.19 8.29 -15.37
C THR A 78 -16.16 7.86 -16.47
N TYR A 79 -15.92 6.72 -17.11
CA TYR A 79 -16.87 6.07 -18.02
C TYR A 79 -18.02 5.37 -17.28
N GLY A 80 -17.83 5.10 -15.98
CA GLY A 80 -18.76 4.33 -15.16
C GLY A 80 -18.53 2.82 -15.26
N ALA A 81 -17.42 2.37 -15.84
CA ALA A 81 -16.99 0.98 -15.82
C ALA A 81 -16.22 0.65 -14.53
N VAL A 82 -16.13 -0.63 -14.17
CA VAL A 82 -15.47 -1.11 -12.97
C VAL A 82 -14.00 -1.38 -13.25
N VAL A 83 -13.13 -0.76 -12.47
CA VAL A 83 -11.69 -0.98 -12.59
C VAL A 83 -11.29 -2.29 -11.90
N VAL A 84 -10.51 -3.13 -12.58
CA VAL A 84 -9.87 -4.32 -12.02
C VAL A 84 -8.35 -4.14 -12.06
N PRO A 85 -7.77 -3.46 -11.05
CA PRO A 85 -6.33 -3.23 -11.02
C PRO A 85 -5.61 -4.51 -10.61
N ILE A 86 -4.65 -4.94 -11.42
CA ILE A 86 -3.86 -6.16 -11.24
C ILE A 86 -2.42 -5.76 -10.95
N LEU A 87 -1.83 -6.34 -9.90
CA LEU A 87 -0.43 -6.12 -9.56
C LEU A 87 0.47 -6.69 -10.68
N HIS A 88 1.44 -5.88 -11.11
CA HIS A 88 2.37 -6.26 -12.18
C HIS A 88 3.35 -7.37 -11.78
N GLU A 89 3.47 -7.67 -10.47
CA GLU A 89 4.27 -8.78 -9.95
C GLU A 89 3.56 -10.13 -10.02
N PHE A 90 2.27 -10.17 -10.37
CA PHE A 90 1.56 -11.43 -10.51
C PHE A 90 2.08 -12.20 -11.73
N LYS A 91 2.15 -13.54 -11.59
CA LYS A 91 2.51 -14.44 -12.69
C LYS A 91 1.40 -14.48 -13.73
N ALA A 92 1.74 -14.92 -14.94
CA ALA A 92 0.80 -14.98 -16.07
C ALA A 92 -0.48 -15.76 -15.75
N ASP A 93 -0.38 -16.91 -15.08
CA ASP A 93 -1.51 -17.73 -14.65
C ASP A 93 -2.44 -16.98 -13.68
N GLN A 94 -1.88 -16.20 -12.77
CA GLN A 94 -2.66 -15.38 -11.84
C GLN A 94 -3.38 -14.24 -12.56
N VAL A 95 -2.71 -13.59 -13.54
CA VAL A 95 -3.33 -12.54 -14.36
C VAL A 95 -4.49 -13.13 -15.18
N HIS A 96 -4.28 -14.27 -15.86
CA HIS A 96 -5.34 -14.96 -16.60
C HIS A 96 -6.54 -15.30 -15.70
N ASN A 97 -6.27 -15.85 -14.52
CA ASN A 97 -7.33 -16.19 -13.55
C ASN A 97 -8.11 -14.97 -13.09
N ILE A 98 -7.44 -13.83 -12.80
CA ILE A 98 -8.12 -12.61 -12.37
C ILE A 98 -8.97 -12.04 -13.50
N VAL A 99 -8.45 -11.95 -14.71
CA VAL A 99 -9.17 -11.48 -15.90
C VAL A 99 -10.43 -12.30 -16.13
N ASN A 100 -10.31 -13.64 -16.10
CA ASN A 100 -11.45 -14.54 -16.29
C ASN A 100 -12.44 -14.49 -15.13
N HIS A 101 -11.99 -14.52 -13.87
CA HIS A 101 -12.85 -14.49 -12.70
C HIS A 101 -13.62 -13.17 -12.60
N SER A 102 -12.96 -12.03 -12.89
CA SER A 102 -13.61 -10.72 -12.89
C SER A 102 -14.56 -10.51 -14.06
N GLU A 103 -14.50 -11.37 -15.09
CA GLU A 103 -15.24 -11.18 -16.35
C GLU A 103 -14.87 -9.87 -17.03
N ALA A 104 -13.57 -9.50 -16.97
CA ALA A 104 -13.10 -8.31 -17.63
C ALA A 104 -13.29 -8.41 -19.14
N ARG A 105 -13.87 -7.36 -19.74
CA ARG A 105 -14.12 -7.30 -21.19
C ARG A 105 -12.94 -6.76 -21.97
N LEU A 106 -12.13 -5.90 -21.35
CA LEU A 106 -10.88 -5.38 -21.91
C LEU A 106 -9.75 -5.55 -20.89
N LEU A 107 -8.53 -5.70 -21.40
CA LEU A 107 -7.30 -5.70 -20.63
C LEU A 107 -6.39 -4.60 -21.16
N PHE A 108 -6.09 -3.60 -20.31
CA PHE A 108 -4.96 -2.70 -20.55
C PHE A 108 -3.71 -3.28 -19.89
N VAL A 109 -2.62 -3.41 -20.64
CA VAL A 109 -1.44 -4.16 -20.17
C VAL A 109 -0.13 -3.47 -20.54
N GLY A 110 0.85 -3.56 -19.64
CA GLY A 110 2.23 -3.15 -19.93
C GLY A 110 2.92 -4.11 -20.89
N ASP A 111 3.78 -3.60 -21.78
CA ASP A 111 4.49 -4.34 -22.81
C ASP A 111 5.22 -5.58 -22.28
N GLN A 112 6.08 -5.41 -21.25
CA GLN A 112 6.84 -6.51 -20.64
C GLN A 112 5.96 -7.60 -19.98
N ILE A 113 4.74 -7.24 -19.59
CA ILE A 113 3.79 -8.20 -19.01
C ILE A 113 3.09 -8.93 -20.16
N TRP A 114 2.69 -8.19 -21.18
CA TRP A 114 2.01 -8.73 -22.35
C TRP A 114 2.82 -9.84 -23.03
N GLU A 115 4.12 -9.68 -23.17
CA GLU A 115 5.03 -10.69 -23.74
C GLU A 115 4.93 -12.08 -23.09
N ASN A 116 4.47 -12.15 -21.83
CA ASN A 116 4.34 -13.38 -21.06
C ASN A 116 2.90 -13.90 -20.96
N LEU A 117 1.90 -13.15 -21.47
CA LEU A 117 0.51 -13.56 -21.41
C LEU A 117 0.09 -14.38 -22.64
N ASN A 118 -0.86 -15.27 -22.42
CA ASN A 118 -1.51 -16.04 -23.48
C ASN A 118 -2.95 -15.54 -23.66
N GLU A 119 -3.26 -14.89 -24.78
CA GLU A 119 -4.60 -14.38 -25.08
C GLU A 119 -5.67 -15.47 -25.17
N ALA A 120 -5.28 -16.67 -25.62
CA ALA A 120 -6.20 -17.80 -25.69
C ALA A 120 -6.68 -18.28 -24.30
N ALA A 121 -5.91 -17.98 -23.24
CA ALA A 121 -6.31 -18.24 -21.87
C ALA A 121 -7.31 -17.22 -21.31
N MET A 122 -7.64 -16.16 -22.07
CA MET A 122 -8.58 -15.10 -21.70
C MET A 122 -9.66 -14.94 -22.79
N PRO A 123 -10.53 -15.96 -23.00
CA PRO A 123 -11.41 -16.03 -24.17
C PRO A 123 -12.54 -14.97 -24.18
N HIS A 124 -12.87 -14.37 -23.04
CA HIS A 124 -13.97 -13.41 -22.91
C HIS A 124 -13.55 -11.95 -23.16
N LEU A 125 -12.25 -11.67 -23.36
CA LEU A 125 -11.80 -10.32 -23.70
C LEU A 125 -12.26 -9.91 -25.09
N GLU A 126 -12.82 -8.73 -25.23
CA GLU A 126 -13.12 -8.05 -26.50
C GLU A 126 -11.83 -7.50 -27.15
N GLY A 127 -10.84 -7.16 -26.33
CA GLY A 127 -9.56 -6.68 -26.81
C GLY A 127 -8.52 -6.53 -25.71
N ILE A 128 -7.27 -6.40 -26.16
CA ILE A 128 -6.10 -6.11 -25.33
C ILE A 128 -5.48 -4.82 -25.85
N ILE A 129 -5.18 -3.89 -24.94
CA ILE A 129 -4.67 -2.54 -25.25
C ILE A 129 -3.37 -2.33 -24.47
N GLU A 130 -2.30 -1.95 -25.17
CA GLU A 130 -1.01 -1.68 -24.53
C GLU A 130 -0.99 -0.30 -23.86
N LEU A 131 -0.50 -0.25 -22.63
CA LEU A 131 -0.41 1.01 -21.86
C LEU A 131 0.62 1.99 -22.44
N LYS A 132 1.63 1.51 -23.19
CA LYS A 132 2.71 2.39 -23.68
C LYS A 132 2.22 3.47 -24.67
N ASP A 133 1.28 3.11 -25.54
CA ASP A 133 0.83 3.96 -26.65
C ASP A 133 -0.68 3.87 -26.96
N PHE A 134 -1.40 3.00 -26.22
CA PHE A 134 -2.80 2.62 -26.44
C PHE A 134 -3.02 1.88 -27.76
N GLY A 135 -1.96 1.23 -28.29
CA GLY A 135 -2.08 0.28 -29.38
C GLY A 135 -2.95 -0.92 -28.98
N VAL A 136 -3.65 -1.51 -29.95
CA VAL A 136 -4.56 -2.65 -29.74
C VAL A 136 -4.00 -3.89 -30.46
N PRO A 137 -3.09 -4.66 -29.81
CA PRO A 137 -2.51 -5.86 -30.43
C PRO A 137 -3.55 -6.96 -30.65
N VAL A 138 -4.60 -7.02 -29.84
CA VAL A 138 -5.70 -7.97 -29.99
C VAL A 138 -7.02 -7.23 -30.02
N SER A 139 -7.80 -7.44 -31.07
CA SER A 139 -9.17 -6.98 -31.18
C SER A 139 -10.05 -8.10 -31.71
N ARG A 140 -11.11 -8.41 -30.98
CA ARG A 140 -12.17 -9.35 -31.38
C ARG A 140 -13.42 -8.62 -31.84
N SER A 141 -13.37 -7.27 -31.88
CA SER A 141 -14.42 -6.39 -32.34
C SER A 141 -13.92 -5.56 -33.53
N GLU A 142 -14.64 -5.61 -34.68
CA GLU A 142 -14.33 -4.79 -35.85
C GLU A 142 -14.45 -3.29 -35.53
N LYS A 143 -15.41 -2.90 -34.69
CA LYS A 143 -15.61 -1.53 -34.26
C LYS A 143 -14.45 -1.01 -33.41
N LEU A 144 -13.91 -1.82 -32.51
CA LEU A 144 -12.73 -1.47 -31.71
C LEU A 144 -11.50 -1.31 -32.63
N ALA A 145 -11.31 -2.22 -33.59
CA ALA A 145 -10.22 -2.12 -34.56
C ALA A 145 -10.34 -0.85 -35.41
N TYR A 146 -11.54 -0.54 -35.89
CA TYR A 146 -11.83 0.70 -36.62
C TYR A 146 -11.53 1.95 -35.76
N ALA A 147 -12.02 1.95 -34.51
CA ALA A 147 -11.80 3.10 -33.61
C ALA A 147 -10.30 3.30 -33.30
N ARG A 148 -9.52 2.23 -33.15
CA ARG A 148 -8.06 2.31 -33.02
C ARG A 148 -7.43 3.04 -34.21
N ASP A 149 -7.78 2.63 -35.42
CA ASP A 149 -7.16 3.15 -36.66
C ASP A 149 -7.58 4.58 -36.97
N HIS A 150 -8.78 5.00 -36.52
CA HIS A 150 -9.38 6.31 -36.78
C HIS A 150 -9.55 7.17 -35.51
N LEU A 151 -8.84 6.85 -34.41
CA LEU A 151 -9.05 7.46 -33.10
C LEU A 151 -8.96 8.99 -33.12
N ASN A 152 -7.99 9.55 -33.83
CA ASN A 152 -7.82 10.99 -33.93
C ASN A 152 -8.93 11.65 -34.78
N GLU A 153 -9.41 10.99 -35.81
CA GLU A 153 -10.50 11.44 -36.66
C GLU A 153 -11.82 11.45 -35.88
N ILE A 154 -12.15 10.36 -35.19
CA ILE A 154 -13.34 10.24 -34.35
C ILE A 154 -13.30 11.29 -33.23
N PHE A 155 -12.15 11.49 -32.58
CA PHE A 155 -11.97 12.53 -31.58
C PHE A 155 -12.20 13.94 -32.18
N GLY A 156 -11.66 14.22 -33.39
CA GLY A 156 -11.85 15.48 -34.08
C GLY A 156 -13.30 15.73 -34.48
N HIS A 157 -14.04 14.70 -34.86
CA HIS A 157 -15.48 14.81 -35.11
C HIS A 157 -16.30 15.08 -33.84
N LYS A 158 -15.94 14.40 -32.71
CA LYS A 158 -16.59 14.61 -31.41
C LYS A 158 -16.31 16.01 -30.87
N PHE A 159 -15.10 16.55 -31.10
CA PHE A 159 -14.64 17.87 -30.65
C PHE A 159 -14.10 18.68 -31.83
N PRO A 160 -14.98 19.22 -32.68
CA PRO A 160 -14.56 19.92 -33.92
C PRO A 160 -13.85 21.24 -33.67
N CYS A 161 -14.03 21.84 -32.50
CA CYS A 161 -13.31 23.00 -32.03
C CYS A 161 -12.14 22.64 -31.13
N ARG A 162 -11.41 23.65 -30.65
CA ARG A 162 -10.37 23.41 -29.64
C ARG A 162 -10.99 22.83 -28.39
N PHE A 163 -10.49 21.66 -27.97
CA PHE A 163 -10.91 20.95 -26.74
C PHE A 163 -10.62 21.81 -25.49
N ARG A 164 -11.64 22.06 -24.68
CA ARG A 164 -11.66 22.99 -23.53
C ARG A 164 -12.20 22.32 -22.27
N PRO A 165 -12.03 22.94 -21.08
CA PRO A 165 -12.61 22.44 -19.84
C PRO A 165 -14.14 22.22 -19.91
N ASP A 166 -14.85 23.11 -20.61
CA ASP A 166 -16.32 23.04 -20.72
C ASP A 166 -16.82 21.87 -21.58
N ASP A 167 -15.95 21.26 -22.40
CA ASP A 167 -16.26 20.06 -23.18
C ASP A 167 -16.28 18.78 -22.33
N ILE A 168 -15.80 18.86 -21.08
CA ILE A 168 -15.74 17.72 -20.16
C ILE A 168 -17.02 17.67 -19.35
N SER A 169 -17.69 16.53 -19.39
CA SER A 169 -18.83 16.23 -18.55
C SER A 169 -18.92 14.72 -18.36
N TYR A 170 -18.72 14.25 -17.14
CA TYR A 170 -18.81 12.83 -16.80
C TYR A 170 -20.09 12.54 -16.03
N GLU A 171 -20.71 11.39 -16.32
CA GLU A 171 -21.88 10.96 -15.59
C GLU A 171 -21.52 10.65 -14.13
N LYS A 172 -22.27 11.21 -13.20
CA LYS A 172 -22.05 10.98 -11.78
C LYS A 172 -22.52 9.59 -11.37
N GLU A 173 -21.73 8.97 -10.53
CA GLU A 173 -22.02 7.68 -9.93
C GLU A 173 -23.06 7.76 -8.80
N LYS A 174 -23.65 6.62 -8.46
CA LYS A 174 -24.33 6.43 -7.18
C LYS A 174 -23.32 5.94 -6.13
N SER A 175 -23.53 6.31 -4.89
CA SER A 175 -22.65 6.01 -3.77
C SER A 175 -22.32 4.51 -3.62
N GLU A 176 -23.31 3.63 -3.85
CA GLU A 176 -23.17 2.18 -3.74
C GLU A 176 -22.80 1.49 -5.06
N ASP A 177 -22.67 2.22 -6.18
CA ASP A 177 -22.21 1.63 -7.43
C ASP A 177 -20.80 1.03 -7.23
N LEU A 178 -20.57 -0.14 -7.79
CA LEU A 178 -19.27 -0.81 -7.74
C LEU A 178 -18.26 -0.04 -8.60
N ALA A 179 -17.16 0.38 -8.01
CA ALA A 179 -16.12 1.13 -8.68
C ALA A 179 -14.89 0.28 -9.01
N ILE A 180 -14.50 -0.59 -8.07
CA ILE A 180 -13.25 -1.36 -8.17
C ILE A 180 -13.48 -2.79 -7.69
N ILE A 181 -12.83 -3.76 -8.36
CA ILE A 181 -12.60 -5.10 -7.79
C ILE A 181 -11.10 -5.26 -7.60
N ASN A 182 -10.63 -5.12 -6.37
CA ASN A 182 -9.20 -5.24 -6.05
C ASN A 182 -8.87 -6.64 -5.52
N TYR A 183 -7.99 -7.36 -6.22
CA TYR A 183 -7.63 -8.73 -5.86
C TYR A 183 -6.54 -8.77 -4.80
N THR A 184 -6.80 -9.49 -3.71
CA THR A 184 -5.83 -9.72 -2.65
C THR A 184 -5.16 -11.08 -2.82
N SER A 185 -3.85 -11.17 -2.55
CA SER A 185 -3.17 -12.47 -2.48
C SER A 185 -3.67 -13.22 -1.23
N GLY A 186 -4.61 -14.14 -1.42
CA GLY A 186 -5.10 -15.00 -0.33
C GLY A 186 -3.99 -15.92 0.20
N THR A 187 -4.00 -16.19 1.51
CA THR A 187 -3.13 -17.20 2.14
C THR A 187 -3.45 -18.62 1.67
N THR A 188 -4.60 -18.84 1.05
CA THR A 188 -5.11 -20.13 0.55
C THR A 188 -4.81 -20.39 -0.94
N GLY A 189 -4.00 -19.54 -1.60
CA GLY A 189 -3.60 -19.71 -3.01
C GLY A 189 -4.53 -19.07 -4.04
N TYR A 190 -5.78 -18.80 -3.71
CA TYR A 190 -6.72 -18.09 -4.60
C TYR A 190 -6.93 -16.65 -4.14
N SER A 191 -6.74 -15.70 -5.06
CA SER A 191 -6.97 -14.28 -4.78
C SER A 191 -8.47 -14.00 -4.65
N LYS A 192 -8.88 -13.26 -3.60
CA LYS A 192 -10.26 -12.80 -3.44
C LYS A 192 -10.42 -11.41 -4.06
N GLY A 193 -11.46 -11.20 -4.84
CA GLY A 193 -11.79 -9.90 -5.41
C GLY A 193 -12.60 -9.06 -4.42
N VAL A 194 -11.99 -8.06 -3.83
CA VAL A 194 -12.63 -7.11 -2.91
C VAL A 194 -13.41 -6.08 -3.70
N MET A 195 -14.72 -6.02 -3.50
CA MET A 195 -15.62 -5.07 -4.17
C MET A 195 -15.69 -3.74 -3.43
N LEU A 196 -15.07 -2.69 -3.98
CA LEU A 196 -15.09 -1.36 -3.40
C LEU A 196 -16.10 -0.46 -4.14
N PRO A 197 -17.13 0.04 -3.45
CA PRO A 197 -18.07 1.01 -4.02
C PRO A 197 -17.45 2.41 -4.08
N TYR A 198 -18.05 3.31 -4.86
CA TYR A 198 -17.59 4.69 -4.95
C TYR A 198 -17.55 5.41 -3.60
N ARG A 199 -18.49 5.12 -2.67
CA ARG A 199 -18.44 5.70 -1.31
C ARG A 199 -17.15 5.37 -0.56
N SER A 200 -16.63 4.16 -0.76
CA SER A 200 -15.38 3.75 -0.09
C SER A 200 -14.20 4.59 -0.59
N ILE A 201 -14.08 4.75 -1.91
CA ILE A 201 -13.01 5.54 -2.52
C ILE A 201 -13.14 7.01 -2.12
N LEU A 202 -14.34 7.57 -2.27
CA LEU A 202 -14.61 8.97 -1.93
C LEU A 202 -14.30 9.27 -0.46
N SER A 203 -14.76 8.42 0.47
CA SER A 203 -14.52 8.61 1.90
C SER A 203 -13.02 8.61 2.23
N ASN A 204 -12.24 7.71 1.64
CA ASN A 204 -10.79 7.67 1.81
C ASN A 204 -10.11 8.92 1.26
N VAL A 205 -10.48 9.37 0.05
CA VAL A 205 -9.93 10.59 -0.58
C VAL A 205 -10.28 11.84 0.23
N LEU A 206 -11.53 11.97 0.69
CA LEU A 206 -11.95 13.09 1.53
C LEU A 206 -11.19 13.11 2.86
N TYR A 207 -10.99 11.95 3.48
CA TYR A 207 -10.18 11.84 4.69
C TYR A 207 -8.75 12.35 4.47
N CYS A 208 -8.10 11.96 3.37
CA CYS A 208 -6.77 12.47 3.03
C CYS A 208 -6.77 13.99 2.80
N LYS A 209 -7.78 14.53 2.11
CA LYS A 209 -7.91 15.99 1.90
C LYS A 209 -8.10 16.77 3.22
N GLU A 210 -8.82 16.19 4.18
CA GLU A 210 -9.08 16.79 5.50
C GLU A 210 -7.85 16.78 6.40
N LYS A 211 -6.97 15.76 6.26
CA LYS A 211 -5.90 15.49 7.24
C LYS A 211 -4.48 15.78 6.75
N ILE A 212 -4.20 15.66 5.44
CA ILE A 212 -2.82 15.69 4.93
C ILE A 212 -2.42 17.05 4.35
N GLY A 213 -3.33 17.78 3.72
CA GLY A 213 -3.12 19.18 3.33
C GLY A 213 -2.27 19.43 2.08
N LEU A 214 -2.26 18.52 1.07
CA LEU A 214 -1.70 18.79 -0.26
C LEU A 214 -2.48 19.88 -0.99
N LYS A 215 -1.76 20.66 -1.79
CA LYS A 215 -2.30 21.79 -2.58
C LYS A 215 -2.01 21.60 -4.07
N ALA A 216 -2.79 22.28 -4.90
CA ALA A 216 -2.54 22.31 -6.34
C ALA A 216 -1.12 22.80 -6.65
N GLY A 217 -0.41 22.07 -7.53
CA GLY A 217 0.98 22.32 -7.88
C GLY A 217 2.02 21.69 -6.96
N ASP A 218 1.65 21.13 -5.80
CA ASP A 218 2.56 20.30 -5.01
C ASP A 218 3.01 19.09 -5.83
N SER A 219 4.13 18.46 -5.44
CA SER A 219 4.65 17.25 -6.08
C SER A 219 4.60 16.05 -5.13
N VAL A 220 4.25 14.88 -5.68
CA VAL A 220 4.29 13.58 -4.99
C VAL A 220 5.03 12.57 -5.86
N VAL A 221 5.87 11.74 -5.25
CA VAL A 221 6.54 10.61 -5.93
C VAL A 221 5.81 9.32 -5.61
N SER A 222 5.20 8.73 -6.62
CA SER A 222 4.50 7.46 -6.51
C SER A 222 5.47 6.30 -6.58
N MET A 223 5.63 5.60 -5.45
CA MET A 223 6.51 4.45 -5.29
C MET A 223 5.75 3.16 -5.02
N LEU A 224 4.59 3.28 -4.38
CA LEU A 224 3.76 2.13 -4.04
C LEU A 224 3.05 1.60 -5.29
N PRO A 225 2.87 0.28 -5.44
CA PRO A 225 2.13 -0.27 -6.57
C PRO A 225 0.71 0.31 -6.63
N LEU A 226 0.32 0.92 -7.76
CA LEU A 226 -1.02 1.49 -7.96
C LEU A 226 -2.12 0.42 -8.06
N GLY A 227 -1.76 -0.82 -8.38
CA GLY A 227 -2.67 -1.97 -8.28
C GLY A 227 -3.05 -2.33 -6.84
N HIS A 228 -2.41 -1.74 -5.84
CA HIS A 228 -2.73 -1.90 -4.43
C HIS A 228 -3.44 -0.65 -3.89
N VAL A 229 -4.52 -0.82 -3.12
CA VAL A 229 -5.35 0.29 -2.62
C VAL A 229 -4.57 1.35 -1.84
N PHE A 230 -3.47 1.00 -1.17
CA PHE A 230 -2.64 1.96 -0.45
C PHE A 230 -1.96 2.94 -1.42
N GLY A 231 -1.25 2.43 -2.44
CA GLY A 231 -0.65 3.27 -3.48
C GLY A 231 -1.71 4.01 -4.30
N MET A 232 -2.78 3.32 -4.67
CA MET A 232 -3.89 3.92 -5.40
C MET A 232 -4.48 5.14 -4.68
N THR A 233 -4.73 5.05 -3.38
CA THR A 233 -5.35 6.14 -2.61
C THR A 233 -4.37 7.26 -2.32
N PHE A 234 -3.19 6.97 -1.76
CA PHE A 234 -2.25 7.99 -1.27
C PHE A 234 -1.35 8.56 -2.36
N ASP A 235 -0.80 7.69 -3.24
CA ASP A 235 0.13 8.12 -4.29
C ASP A 235 -0.57 8.64 -5.54
N PHE A 236 -1.89 8.40 -5.69
CA PHE A 236 -2.59 8.75 -6.91
C PHE A 236 -3.89 9.53 -6.67
N LEU A 237 -4.98 8.88 -6.20
CA LEU A 237 -6.33 9.47 -6.26
C LEU A 237 -6.45 10.74 -5.43
N TYR A 238 -5.91 10.74 -4.22
CA TYR A 238 -5.89 11.93 -3.38
C TYR A 238 -5.11 13.07 -4.04
N GLY A 239 -3.88 12.81 -4.47
CA GLY A 239 -3.05 13.84 -5.12
C GLY A 239 -3.68 14.37 -6.40
N PHE A 240 -4.21 13.51 -7.27
CA PHE A 240 -4.87 13.93 -8.51
C PHE A 240 -6.08 14.83 -8.25
N THR A 241 -6.94 14.45 -7.30
CA THR A 241 -8.13 15.25 -6.95
C THR A 241 -7.79 16.54 -6.20
N ALA A 242 -6.57 16.70 -5.70
CA ALA A 242 -6.06 17.92 -5.07
C ALA A 242 -5.28 18.84 -6.04
N GLY A 243 -5.14 18.46 -7.31
CA GLY A 243 -4.40 19.28 -8.30
C GLY A 243 -2.88 19.12 -8.25
N VAL A 244 -2.39 18.02 -7.68
CA VAL A 244 -0.98 17.72 -7.45
C VAL A 244 -0.30 17.19 -8.72
N HIS A 245 0.99 17.43 -8.85
CA HIS A 245 1.84 16.85 -9.88
C HIS A 245 2.39 15.51 -9.40
N LEU A 246 1.94 14.40 -9.99
CA LEU A 246 2.31 13.05 -9.64
C LEU A 246 3.48 12.57 -10.51
N TRP A 247 4.52 12.04 -9.87
CA TRP A 247 5.71 11.51 -10.52
C TRP A 247 5.80 10.00 -10.30
N PHE A 248 5.84 9.23 -11.38
CA PHE A 248 5.89 7.77 -11.33
C PHE A 248 7.30 7.26 -11.54
N LEU A 249 7.78 6.43 -10.61
CA LEU A 249 9.02 5.67 -10.80
C LEU A 249 8.71 4.45 -11.67
N THR A 250 8.90 4.58 -12.98
CA THR A 250 8.60 3.54 -13.97
C THR A 250 9.55 2.33 -13.90
N ARG A 251 10.67 2.48 -13.20
CA ARG A 251 11.62 1.40 -12.90
C ARG A 251 11.45 0.93 -11.46
N MET A 252 11.91 -0.31 -11.17
CA MET A 252 11.87 -0.82 -9.80
C MET A 252 12.59 0.15 -8.84
N PRO A 253 11.91 0.62 -7.79
CA PRO A 253 12.46 1.61 -6.86
C PRO A 253 13.66 1.04 -6.10
N SER A 254 14.88 1.31 -6.54
CA SER A 254 16.08 1.04 -5.75
C SER A 254 16.36 2.22 -4.81
N PRO A 255 17.07 2.01 -3.67
CA PRO A 255 17.43 3.11 -2.77
C PRO A 255 18.12 4.29 -3.47
N LYS A 256 18.90 4.02 -4.49
CA LYS A 256 19.57 5.06 -5.29
C LYS A 256 18.58 5.88 -6.11
N ILE A 257 17.67 5.21 -6.84
CA ILE A 257 16.64 5.89 -7.67
C ILE A 257 15.71 6.71 -6.79
N ILE A 258 15.31 6.18 -5.62
CA ILE A 258 14.48 6.91 -4.66
C ILE A 258 15.20 8.18 -4.18
N ALA A 259 16.45 8.06 -3.74
CA ALA A 259 17.22 9.22 -3.26
C ALA A 259 17.41 10.29 -4.35
N GLU A 260 17.75 9.88 -5.59
CA GLU A 260 17.89 10.80 -6.73
C GLU A 260 16.56 11.51 -7.05
N SER A 261 15.45 10.75 -7.11
CA SER A 261 14.14 11.33 -7.40
C SER A 261 13.67 12.27 -6.30
N PHE A 262 13.92 11.94 -5.04
CA PHE A 262 13.53 12.81 -3.93
C PHE A 262 14.35 14.11 -3.89
N ALA A 263 15.64 14.04 -4.17
CA ALA A 263 16.49 15.22 -4.24
C ALA A 263 16.07 16.18 -5.39
N GLU A 264 15.66 15.61 -6.53
CA GLU A 264 15.24 16.37 -7.72
C GLU A 264 13.81 16.92 -7.60
N ILE A 265 12.85 16.07 -7.19
CA ILE A 265 11.41 16.38 -7.21
C ILE A 265 10.99 17.10 -5.93
N ARG A 266 11.61 16.76 -4.79
CA ARG A 266 11.31 17.30 -3.46
C ARG A 266 9.83 17.14 -3.08
N PRO A 267 9.34 15.89 -2.95
CA PRO A 267 7.92 15.60 -2.75
C PRO A 267 7.37 16.26 -1.48
N ARG A 268 6.09 16.64 -1.53
CA ARG A 268 5.40 17.30 -0.41
C ARG A 268 4.85 16.31 0.62
N VAL A 269 4.44 15.13 0.18
CA VAL A 269 4.02 13.99 1.01
C VAL A 269 4.67 12.73 0.45
N ILE A 270 5.05 11.82 1.33
CA ILE A 270 5.68 10.56 0.97
C ILE A 270 4.86 9.43 1.60
N ALA A 271 4.27 8.55 0.78
CA ALA A 271 3.68 7.31 1.26
C ALA A 271 4.63 6.14 0.98
N CYS A 272 4.92 5.34 1.98
CA CYS A 272 5.87 4.23 1.81
C CYS A 272 5.60 3.06 2.77
N VAL A 273 6.23 1.93 2.47
CA VAL A 273 6.28 0.78 3.38
C VAL A 273 7.40 0.95 4.40
N PRO A 274 7.29 0.36 5.62
CA PRO A 274 8.28 0.46 6.69
C PRO A 274 9.73 0.23 6.24
N LEU A 275 9.96 -0.81 5.45
CA LEU A 275 11.28 -1.23 5.00
C LEU A 275 12.10 -0.11 4.33
N ILE A 276 11.45 0.82 3.63
CA ILE A 276 12.13 1.94 2.96
C ILE A 276 12.72 2.89 4.00
N VAL A 277 11.90 3.31 4.96
CA VAL A 277 12.32 4.21 6.04
C VAL A 277 13.39 3.54 6.90
N GLU A 278 13.15 2.30 7.31
CA GLU A 278 14.07 1.52 8.15
C GLU A 278 15.46 1.36 7.53
N LYS A 279 15.53 0.99 6.24
CA LYS A 279 16.82 0.87 5.53
C LYS A 279 17.55 2.20 5.45
N ILE A 280 16.83 3.28 5.16
CA ILE A 280 17.44 4.62 5.08
C ILE A 280 18.00 5.02 6.45
N PHE A 281 17.21 4.87 7.52
CA PHE A 281 17.63 5.23 8.88
C PHE A 281 18.76 4.34 9.40
N LYS A 282 18.61 3.02 9.32
CA LYS A 282 19.65 2.08 9.79
C LYS A 282 20.98 2.27 9.05
N LYS A 283 20.96 2.53 7.74
CA LYS A 283 22.18 2.66 6.94
C LYS A 283 22.84 4.04 7.01
N ASN A 284 22.04 5.10 7.02
CA ASN A 284 22.55 6.46 6.80
C ASN A 284 22.58 7.34 8.06
N ILE A 285 21.75 7.04 9.07
CA ILE A 285 21.51 7.93 10.20
C ILE A 285 21.97 7.30 11.52
N LEU A 286 21.46 6.12 11.88
CA LEU A 286 21.77 5.48 13.16
C LEU A 286 23.28 5.27 13.39
N PRO A 287 24.11 4.80 12.45
CA PRO A 287 25.53 4.59 12.70
C PRO A 287 26.30 5.88 13.03
N LYS A 288 25.79 7.03 12.59
CA LYS A 288 26.39 8.35 12.87
C LYS A 288 26.04 8.90 14.25
N VAL A 289 24.95 8.41 14.83
CA VAL A 289 24.39 8.87 16.12
C VAL A 289 24.64 7.86 17.24
N ASP A 290 24.76 6.59 16.92
CA ASP A 290 24.89 5.49 17.89
C ASP A 290 26.28 5.32 18.51
N ASN A 291 27.20 6.25 18.27
CA ASN A 291 28.47 6.29 18.95
C ASN A 291 28.31 6.80 20.40
N LYS A 292 29.26 6.42 21.30
CA LYS A 292 29.22 6.80 22.73
C LYS A 292 29.09 8.32 22.94
N LEU A 293 29.66 9.13 22.06
CA LEU A 293 29.63 10.58 22.12
C LEU A 293 28.25 11.12 21.72
N GLY A 294 27.60 10.57 20.68
CA GLY A 294 26.27 10.93 20.25
C GLY A 294 25.20 10.62 21.30
N LYS A 295 25.28 9.43 21.93
CA LYS A 295 24.37 9.06 23.05
C LYS A 295 24.54 10.01 24.25
N LEU A 296 25.78 10.37 24.60
CA LEU A 296 26.05 11.30 25.71
C LEU A 296 25.50 12.70 25.42
N LEU A 297 25.69 13.20 24.20
CA LEU A 297 25.23 14.53 23.79
C LEU A 297 23.70 14.64 23.73
N LEU A 298 22.99 13.56 23.40
CA LEU A 298 21.54 13.52 23.39
C LEU A 298 20.91 13.63 24.79
N HIS A 299 21.66 13.41 25.87
CA HIS A 299 21.18 13.50 27.26
C HIS A 299 21.41 14.86 27.92
N VAL A 300 22.10 15.80 27.24
CA VAL A 300 22.36 17.15 27.77
C VAL A 300 21.29 18.12 27.24
N PRO A 301 20.37 18.70 28.05
CA PRO A 301 19.14 19.35 27.57
C PRO A 301 19.33 20.39 26.46
N ILE A 302 20.12 21.42 26.68
CA ILE A 302 20.29 22.55 25.72
C ILE A 302 21.10 22.14 24.48
N ILE A 303 22.08 21.28 24.63
CA ILE A 303 22.90 20.76 23.52
C ILE A 303 22.12 19.70 22.74
N SER A 304 21.28 18.93 23.43
CA SER A 304 20.46 17.89 22.82
C SER A 304 19.48 18.45 21.80
N ASP A 305 18.80 19.57 22.06
CA ASP A 305 17.79 20.12 21.15
C ASP A 305 18.41 20.62 19.83
N LYS A 306 19.56 21.28 19.89
CA LYS A 306 20.30 21.68 18.67
C LYS A 306 20.80 20.49 17.86
N ILE A 307 21.23 19.43 18.55
CA ILE A 307 21.70 18.20 17.89
C ILE A 307 20.53 17.45 17.28
N LYS A 308 19.41 17.33 18.00
CA LYS A 308 18.17 16.72 17.48
C LYS A 308 17.69 17.43 16.23
N GLU A 309 17.64 18.76 16.26
CA GLU A 309 17.24 19.56 15.09
C GLU A 309 18.18 19.38 13.90
N LEU A 310 19.51 19.32 14.13
CA LEU A 310 20.50 19.05 13.07
C LEU A 310 20.32 17.65 12.48
N ILE A 311 20.07 16.63 13.32
CA ILE A 311 19.81 15.26 12.87
C ILE A 311 18.51 15.21 12.07
N LYS A 312 17.45 15.86 12.56
CA LYS A 312 16.17 15.98 11.87
C LYS A 312 16.33 16.60 10.48
N GLN A 313 17.03 17.74 10.38
CA GLN A 313 17.28 18.42 9.09
C GLN A 313 18.03 17.51 8.11
N LYS A 314 19.10 16.84 8.56
CA LYS A 314 19.84 15.88 7.73
C LYS A 314 18.99 14.68 7.32
N ALA A 315 18.13 14.19 8.20
CA ALA A 315 17.19 13.13 7.88
C ALA A 315 16.15 13.59 6.86
N MET A 316 15.62 14.80 7.02
CA MET A 316 14.70 15.39 6.05
C MET A 316 15.34 15.60 4.68
N GLU A 317 16.60 16.03 4.61
CA GLU A 317 17.35 16.20 3.34
C GLU A 317 17.40 14.90 2.53
N VAL A 318 17.56 13.75 3.18
CA VAL A 318 17.59 12.43 2.50
C VAL A 318 16.27 12.15 1.77
N PHE A 319 15.17 12.70 2.27
CA PHE A 319 13.83 12.58 1.66
C PHE A 319 13.44 13.82 0.83
N GLY A 320 14.42 14.64 0.39
CA GLY A 320 14.20 15.82 -0.45
C GLY A 320 13.94 17.13 0.30
N GLY A 321 13.82 17.11 1.64
CA GLY A 321 13.78 18.29 2.52
C GLY A 321 12.56 19.20 2.39
N ASN A 322 11.49 18.78 1.67
CA ASN A 322 10.31 19.62 1.44
C ASN A 322 8.99 18.98 1.91
N PHE A 323 9.04 17.76 2.39
CA PHE A 323 7.83 17.06 2.81
C PHE A 323 7.31 17.56 4.16
N ILE A 324 5.98 17.49 4.30
CA ILE A 324 5.26 17.81 5.55
C ILE A 324 5.05 16.57 6.41
N GLU A 325 4.98 15.40 5.77
CA GLU A 325 4.69 14.14 6.45
C GLU A 325 5.13 12.94 5.61
N ILE A 326 5.66 11.90 6.28
CA ILE A 326 5.86 10.57 5.70
C ILE A 326 4.78 9.65 6.29
N ILE A 327 3.97 9.04 5.42
CA ILE A 327 2.90 8.11 5.79
C ILE A 327 3.42 6.68 5.61
N ILE A 328 3.57 5.96 6.70
CA ILE A 328 4.11 4.60 6.74
C ILE A 328 2.96 3.62 6.95
N GLY A 329 2.83 2.63 6.06
CA GLY A 329 1.73 1.67 6.18
C GLY A 329 2.02 0.34 5.49
N GLY A 330 1.09 -0.61 5.64
CA GLY A 330 1.10 -1.91 4.96
C GLY A 330 1.85 -3.02 5.69
N ALA A 331 2.66 -2.72 6.72
CA ALA A 331 3.34 -3.68 7.57
C ALA A 331 3.65 -3.05 8.95
N PRO A 332 3.97 -3.85 9.99
CA PRO A 332 4.46 -3.32 11.26
C PRO A 332 5.73 -2.49 11.08
N PHE A 333 5.84 -1.38 11.82
CA PHE A 333 7.01 -0.52 11.79
C PHE A 333 7.96 -0.84 12.94
N ASN A 334 9.25 -0.73 12.66
CA ASN A 334 10.30 -1.03 13.61
C ASN A 334 10.27 -0.09 14.83
N ALA A 335 10.09 -0.64 16.04
CA ALA A 335 9.90 0.14 17.25
C ALA A 335 11.11 1.02 17.64
N GLU A 336 12.35 0.58 17.35
CA GLU A 336 13.56 1.36 17.65
C GLU A 336 13.67 2.56 16.69
N VAL A 337 13.40 2.31 15.40
CA VAL A 337 13.39 3.38 14.40
C VAL A 337 12.27 4.37 14.73
N GLU A 338 11.09 3.88 15.09
CA GLU A 338 9.96 4.72 15.49
C GLU A 338 10.30 5.58 16.71
N ALA A 339 10.86 4.99 17.77
CA ALA A 339 11.28 5.71 18.97
C ALA A 339 12.32 6.79 18.65
N PHE A 340 13.26 6.49 17.75
CA PHE A 340 14.26 7.45 17.30
C PHE A 340 13.63 8.61 16.51
N LEU A 341 12.73 8.32 15.56
CA LEU A 341 12.01 9.34 14.81
C LEU A 341 11.21 10.27 15.72
N LYS A 342 10.53 9.69 16.72
CA LYS A 342 9.76 10.46 17.71
C LYS A 342 10.68 11.35 18.56
N MET A 343 11.85 10.83 18.96
CA MET A 343 12.84 11.58 19.75
C MET A 343 13.35 12.83 19.06
N ILE A 344 13.49 12.80 17.72
CA ILE A 344 13.96 13.94 16.91
C ILE A 344 12.82 14.77 16.30
N ASP A 345 11.59 14.54 16.70
CA ASP A 345 10.40 15.22 16.16
C ASP A 345 10.29 15.13 14.62
N PHE A 346 10.67 13.99 14.05
CA PHE A 346 10.59 13.76 12.63
C PHE A 346 9.13 13.63 12.16
N PRO A 347 8.70 14.26 11.06
CA PRO A 347 7.30 14.26 10.64
C PRO A 347 6.92 12.95 9.95
N TYR A 348 6.57 11.92 10.72
CA TYR A 348 6.08 10.63 10.24
C TYR A 348 4.75 10.27 10.90
N THR A 349 3.96 9.48 10.21
CA THR A 349 2.76 8.84 10.77
C THR A 349 2.69 7.39 10.36
N ILE A 350 1.96 6.60 11.14
CA ILE A 350 1.66 5.20 10.85
C ILE A 350 0.18 5.11 10.49
N ALA A 351 -0.12 4.55 9.32
CA ALA A 351 -1.47 4.29 8.86
C ALA A 351 -1.75 2.78 8.91
N TYR A 352 -2.89 2.42 9.47
CA TYR A 352 -3.39 1.06 9.48
C TYR A 352 -4.65 0.93 8.65
N GLY A 353 -4.72 -0.15 7.88
CA GLY A 353 -5.87 -0.45 7.07
C GLY A 353 -5.72 -1.74 6.28
N MET A 354 -6.73 -2.03 5.47
CA MET A 354 -6.79 -3.24 4.65
C MET A 354 -7.55 -2.98 3.36
N THR A 355 -7.39 -3.87 2.39
CA THR A 355 -8.04 -3.72 1.07
C THR A 355 -9.55 -3.61 1.20
N GLU A 356 -10.14 -4.33 2.13
CA GLU A 356 -11.56 -4.36 2.45
C GLU A 356 -12.11 -3.02 2.98
N CYS A 357 -11.21 -2.05 3.27
CA CYS A 357 -11.56 -0.69 3.73
C CYS A 357 -11.03 0.42 2.80
N GLY A 358 -10.53 0.10 1.64
CA GLY A 358 -10.17 0.96 0.54
C GLY A 358 -9.15 2.11 0.67
N PRO A 359 -8.10 2.14 1.56
CA PRO A 359 -7.69 1.17 2.58
C PRO A 359 -7.91 1.57 4.04
N ILE A 360 -8.22 2.84 4.40
CA ILE A 360 -7.95 3.47 5.70
C ILE A 360 -8.92 3.00 6.79
N ILE A 361 -8.39 2.49 7.91
CA ILE A 361 -9.13 2.27 9.16
C ILE A 361 -8.66 3.26 10.22
N CYS A 362 -7.33 3.35 10.45
CA CYS A 362 -6.74 4.23 11.45
C CYS A 362 -5.61 5.06 10.86
N HIS A 363 -5.53 6.31 11.28
CA HIS A 363 -4.47 7.26 10.97
C HIS A 363 -4.61 8.47 11.90
N SER A 364 -3.52 9.15 12.19
CA SER A 364 -3.51 10.49 12.79
C SER A 364 -2.43 11.32 12.13
N HIS A 365 -2.61 12.63 12.08
CA HIS A 365 -1.54 13.54 11.66
C HIS A 365 -0.32 13.33 12.57
N TRP A 366 0.90 13.47 12.05
CA TRP A 366 2.14 13.15 12.75
C TRP A 366 2.30 13.86 14.11
N THR A 367 1.74 15.07 14.26
CA THR A 367 1.77 15.82 15.54
C THR A 367 0.90 15.20 16.62
N GLU A 368 -0.11 14.42 16.25
CA GLU A 368 -1.06 13.75 17.14
C GLU A 368 -0.75 12.27 17.35
N LEU A 369 0.21 11.72 16.57
CA LEU A 369 0.56 10.31 16.62
C LEU A 369 1.18 9.94 17.97
N LYS A 370 0.59 8.97 18.66
CA LYS A 370 1.15 8.36 19.87
C LYS A 370 2.11 7.23 19.47
N LEU A 371 3.25 7.17 20.14
CA LEU A 371 4.28 6.13 19.88
C LEU A 371 3.67 4.72 19.92
N ALA A 372 4.06 3.88 18.98
CA ALA A 372 3.59 2.51 18.77
C ALA A 372 2.09 2.38 18.40
N SER A 373 1.37 3.48 18.18
CA SER A 373 -0.02 3.44 17.72
C SER A 373 -0.12 3.60 16.19
N CYS A 374 -1.27 3.20 15.65
CA CYS A 374 -1.66 3.50 14.28
C CYS A 374 -2.54 4.76 14.19
N GLY A 375 -2.53 5.59 15.23
CA GLY A 375 -3.43 6.74 15.36
C GLY A 375 -4.85 6.35 15.73
N LYS A 376 -5.77 7.26 15.48
CA LYS A 376 -7.20 7.12 15.78
C LYS A 376 -7.99 6.58 14.59
N VAL A 377 -9.20 6.10 14.86
CA VAL A 377 -10.12 5.66 13.82
C VAL A 377 -10.44 6.83 12.87
N ALA A 378 -10.37 6.57 11.57
CA ALA A 378 -10.60 7.58 10.55
C ALA A 378 -12.03 8.14 10.58
N ALA A 379 -12.20 9.38 10.17
CA ALA A 379 -13.53 9.96 10.02
C ALA A 379 -14.41 9.09 9.11
N ARG A 380 -15.72 9.01 9.42
CA ARG A 380 -16.71 8.19 8.73
C ARG A 380 -16.53 6.67 8.92
N MET A 381 -15.64 6.27 9.85
CA MET A 381 -15.46 4.90 10.31
C MET A 381 -15.75 4.79 11.80
N GLU A 382 -16.17 3.62 12.22
CA GLU A 382 -16.27 3.18 13.60
C GLU A 382 -15.39 1.95 13.77
N ALA A 383 -14.74 1.80 14.92
CA ALA A 383 -14.03 0.60 15.27
C ALA A 383 -14.15 0.30 16.76
N LYS A 384 -14.11 -0.99 17.10
CA LYS A 384 -14.08 -1.47 18.48
C LYS A 384 -13.21 -2.71 18.58
N VAL A 385 -12.67 -2.96 19.76
CA VAL A 385 -11.92 -4.18 20.08
C VAL A 385 -12.85 -5.12 20.83
N LEU A 386 -12.97 -6.35 20.38
CA LEU A 386 -13.77 -7.40 21.02
C LEU A 386 -13.02 -7.94 22.24
N SER A 387 -13.06 -7.20 23.34
CA SER A 387 -12.38 -7.50 24.59
C SER A 387 -13.18 -6.98 25.79
N PRO A 388 -13.13 -7.67 26.94
CA PRO A 388 -13.76 -7.17 28.19
C PRO A 388 -13.08 -5.91 28.73
N ASN A 389 -11.82 -5.65 28.37
CA ASN A 389 -11.08 -4.44 28.68
C ASN A 389 -10.20 -4.03 27.49
N PRO A 390 -10.76 -3.28 26.52
CA PRO A 390 -10.06 -2.93 25.28
C PRO A 390 -8.75 -2.16 25.43
N SER A 391 -8.55 -1.48 26.56
CA SER A 391 -7.32 -0.72 26.81
C SER A 391 -6.17 -1.58 27.36
N ALA A 392 -6.48 -2.70 28.04
CA ALA A 392 -5.50 -3.54 28.70
C ALA A 392 -5.38 -4.94 28.09
N ILE A 393 -6.47 -5.49 27.56
CA ILE A 393 -6.54 -6.84 27.01
C ILE A 393 -6.81 -6.76 25.50
N ALA A 394 -5.88 -7.27 24.71
CA ALA A 394 -6.06 -7.31 23.26
C ALA A 394 -7.21 -8.23 22.86
N GLY A 395 -8.00 -7.79 21.89
CA GLY A 395 -9.07 -8.53 21.26
C GLY A 395 -9.08 -8.27 19.76
N GLU A 396 -9.93 -8.96 19.01
CA GLU A 396 -10.06 -8.70 17.60
C GLU A 396 -10.59 -7.28 17.35
N LEU A 397 -9.92 -6.55 16.45
CA LEU A 397 -10.40 -5.27 15.97
C LEU A 397 -11.50 -5.50 14.93
N VAL A 398 -12.67 -4.90 15.14
CA VAL A 398 -13.74 -4.88 14.15
C VAL A 398 -14.08 -3.45 13.78
N CYS A 399 -14.45 -3.21 12.53
CA CYS A 399 -14.76 -1.88 12.04
C CYS A 399 -15.96 -1.86 11.09
N ARG A 400 -16.61 -0.70 10.99
CA ARG A 400 -17.67 -0.44 10.01
C ARG A 400 -17.67 1.03 9.60
N GLY A 401 -18.31 1.35 8.48
CA GLY A 401 -18.44 2.73 8.01
C GLY A 401 -18.34 2.88 6.50
N ALA A 402 -18.14 4.12 6.06
CA ALA A 402 -18.17 4.46 4.65
C ALA A 402 -17.05 3.82 3.82
N ASN A 403 -15.94 3.46 4.44
CA ASN A 403 -14.78 2.87 3.75
C ASN A 403 -14.97 1.39 3.40
N LEU A 404 -15.99 0.70 3.98
CA LEU A 404 -16.14 -0.74 3.83
C LEU A 404 -16.46 -1.15 2.39
N MET A 405 -15.93 -2.32 2.02
CA MET A 405 -16.29 -3.05 0.80
C MET A 405 -17.77 -3.47 0.81
N LEU A 406 -18.28 -3.82 -0.37
CA LEU A 406 -19.57 -4.50 -0.53
C LEU A 406 -19.50 -6.00 -0.17
N GLY A 407 -18.31 -6.58 -0.24
CA GLY A 407 -18.04 -8.00 -0.03
C GLY A 407 -17.01 -8.52 -1.03
N TYR A 408 -16.85 -9.85 -1.09
CA TYR A 408 -15.97 -10.50 -2.04
C TYR A 408 -16.74 -10.92 -3.30
N TYR A 409 -16.22 -10.53 -4.46
CA TYR A 409 -16.84 -10.81 -5.76
C TYR A 409 -17.03 -12.31 -5.98
N LYS A 410 -18.27 -12.72 -6.29
CA LYS A 410 -18.69 -14.13 -6.46
C LYS A 410 -18.34 -15.05 -5.26
N ASN A 411 -18.26 -14.49 -4.05
CA ASN A 411 -17.91 -15.27 -2.86
C ASN A 411 -18.68 -14.78 -1.62
N GLU A 412 -19.99 -15.02 -1.59
CA GLU A 412 -20.85 -14.64 -0.48
C GLU A 412 -20.51 -15.35 0.83
N GLU A 413 -20.05 -16.61 0.75
CA GLU A 413 -19.64 -17.36 1.93
C GLU A 413 -18.46 -16.69 2.64
N ALA A 414 -17.41 -16.36 1.90
CA ALA A 414 -16.27 -15.62 2.45
C ALA A 414 -16.67 -14.24 2.95
N THR A 415 -17.65 -13.59 2.33
CA THR A 415 -18.18 -12.30 2.79
C THR A 415 -18.85 -12.43 4.15
N ARG A 416 -19.75 -13.41 4.31
CA ARG A 416 -20.44 -13.70 5.58
C ARG A 416 -19.50 -14.15 6.71
N GLN A 417 -18.33 -14.69 6.38
CA GLN A 417 -17.32 -15.04 7.37
C GLN A 417 -16.59 -13.82 7.96
N VAL A 418 -16.57 -12.69 7.26
CA VAL A 418 -15.82 -11.49 7.69
C VAL A 418 -16.72 -10.28 7.98
N ILE A 419 -17.93 -10.21 7.45
CA ILE A 419 -18.90 -9.15 7.77
C ILE A 419 -20.06 -9.82 8.51
N ASP A 420 -20.27 -9.42 9.76
CA ASP A 420 -21.35 -9.94 10.59
C ASP A 420 -22.72 -9.34 10.23
N THR A 421 -23.78 -9.82 10.91
CA THR A 421 -25.16 -9.37 10.67
C THR A 421 -25.43 -7.93 11.09
N GLU A 422 -24.56 -7.32 11.89
CA GLU A 422 -24.63 -5.91 12.31
C GLU A 422 -23.79 -5.00 11.41
N GLY A 423 -23.14 -5.55 10.36
CA GLY A 423 -22.31 -4.83 9.41
C GLY A 423 -20.89 -4.53 9.92
N TRP A 424 -20.41 -5.21 10.95
CA TRP A 424 -19.03 -5.12 11.38
C TRP A 424 -18.14 -6.04 10.55
N LEU A 425 -17.06 -5.45 10.01
CA LEU A 425 -15.98 -6.20 9.38
C LEU A 425 -15.01 -6.69 10.45
N HIS A 426 -14.83 -7.99 10.53
CA HIS A 426 -13.79 -8.67 11.30
C HIS A 426 -12.46 -8.55 10.56
N THR A 427 -11.53 -7.77 11.11
CA THR A 427 -10.24 -7.50 10.44
C THR A 427 -9.29 -8.70 10.48
N GLY A 428 -9.49 -9.60 11.42
CA GLY A 428 -8.57 -10.67 11.73
C GLY A 428 -7.28 -10.20 12.41
N ASP A 429 -7.25 -8.94 12.89
CA ASP A 429 -6.12 -8.35 13.60
C ASP A 429 -6.46 -8.15 15.09
N MET A 430 -5.54 -8.52 15.96
CA MET A 430 -5.62 -8.28 17.40
C MET A 430 -5.14 -6.86 17.71
N ALA A 431 -5.87 -6.14 18.55
CA ALA A 431 -5.55 -4.75 18.90
C ALA A 431 -5.96 -4.41 20.33
N THR A 432 -5.44 -3.28 20.82
CA THR A 432 -5.96 -2.54 21.97
C THR A 432 -6.32 -1.12 21.54
N ILE A 433 -7.25 -0.48 22.25
CA ILE A 433 -7.60 0.95 22.08
C ILE A 433 -7.47 1.62 23.43
N ASP A 434 -6.65 2.67 23.54
CA ASP A 434 -6.49 3.42 24.78
C ASP A 434 -7.66 4.38 25.02
N GLU A 435 -7.65 5.06 26.18
CA GLU A 435 -8.69 6.00 26.59
C GLU A 435 -8.80 7.23 25.67
N ASP A 436 -7.71 7.58 24.98
CA ASP A 436 -7.67 8.68 23.99
C ASP A 436 -8.15 8.25 22.60
N GLY A 437 -8.46 6.96 22.39
CA GLY A 437 -8.91 6.38 21.14
C GLY A 437 -7.79 5.99 20.17
N ASN A 438 -6.53 5.93 20.62
CA ASN A 438 -5.44 5.43 19.79
C ASN A 438 -5.47 3.91 19.71
N VAL A 439 -5.30 3.39 18.49
CA VAL A 439 -5.31 1.96 18.20
C VAL A 439 -3.89 1.40 18.13
N PHE A 440 -3.66 0.28 18.81
CA PHE A 440 -2.36 -0.42 18.85
C PHE A 440 -2.56 -1.83 18.31
N ILE A 441 -2.01 -2.12 17.13
CA ILE A 441 -2.06 -3.46 16.53
C ILE A 441 -1.04 -4.36 17.22
N LYS A 442 -1.47 -5.57 17.61
CA LYS A 442 -0.66 -6.57 18.32
C LYS A 442 -0.21 -7.72 17.45
N GLY A 443 -0.97 -8.07 16.43
CA GLY A 443 -0.68 -9.17 15.50
C GLY A 443 -1.93 -9.69 14.84
N ARG A 444 -1.80 -10.84 14.15
CA ARG A 444 -2.91 -11.50 13.47
C ARG A 444 -3.60 -12.53 14.38
N CYS A 445 -4.93 -12.55 14.39
CA CYS A 445 -5.71 -13.56 15.13
C CYS A 445 -5.28 -15.00 14.76
N LYS A 446 -5.05 -15.27 13.49
CA LYS A 446 -4.63 -16.58 12.97
C LYS A 446 -3.20 -16.99 13.34
N ASN A 447 -2.35 -16.04 13.71
CA ASN A 447 -0.97 -16.28 14.09
C ASN A 447 -0.77 -16.34 15.59
N LEU A 448 -1.83 -16.09 16.36
CA LEU A 448 -1.82 -16.18 17.82
C LEU A 448 -1.37 -17.57 18.24
N LEU A 449 -0.32 -17.66 19.05
CA LEU A 449 0.14 -18.90 19.64
C LEU A 449 -0.43 -19.01 21.05
N LEU A 450 -1.12 -20.11 21.32
CA LEU A 450 -1.69 -20.40 22.64
C LEU A 450 -0.79 -21.41 23.34
N THR A 451 -0.23 -21.03 24.49
CA THR A 451 0.55 -21.94 25.31
C THR A 451 -0.37 -22.90 26.10
N SER A 452 0.16 -24.01 26.60
CA SER A 452 -0.56 -24.93 27.46
C SER A 452 -1.08 -24.29 28.75
N SER A 453 -0.46 -23.18 29.18
CA SER A 453 -0.90 -22.39 30.34
C SER A 453 -2.04 -21.40 30.02
N GLY A 454 -2.54 -21.38 28.77
CA GLY A 454 -3.62 -20.49 28.33
C GLY A 454 -3.18 -19.03 28.04
N GLN A 455 -1.87 -18.79 27.90
CA GLN A 455 -1.34 -17.47 27.60
C GLN A 455 -1.32 -17.23 26.08
N ASN A 456 -1.79 -16.05 25.68
CA ASN A 456 -1.73 -15.59 24.31
C ASN A 456 -0.35 -15.01 24.00
N ILE A 457 0.32 -15.55 22.99
CA ILE A 457 1.59 -15.05 22.47
C ILE A 457 1.35 -14.43 21.10
N TYR A 458 1.80 -13.21 20.92
CA TYR A 458 1.78 -12.46 19.66
C TYR A 458 3.16 -12.58 19.00
N PRO A 459 3.35 -13.52 18.06
CA PRO A 459 4.68 -13.79 17.50
C PRO A 459 5.28 -12.57 16.80
N GLU A 460 4.45 -11.75 16.16
CA GLU A 460 4.88 -10.56 15.46
C GLU A 460 5.53 -9.52 16.39
N GLU A 461 5.08 -9.38 17.63
CA GLU A 461 5.72 -8.51 18.62
C GLU A 461 7.13 -8.96 18.98
N ILE A 462 7.33 -10.28 19.09
CA ILE A 462 8.64 -10.88 19.38
C ILE A 462 9.56 -10.77 18.16
N GLU A 463 9.05 -11.09 16.99
CA GLU A 463 9.77 -10.99 15.71
C GLU A 463 10.22 -9.57 15.41
N SER A 464 9.38 -8.57 15.69
CA SER A 464 9.74 -7.16 15.54
C SER A 464 10.97 -6.78 16.38
N LYS A 465 11.09 -7.31 17.59
CA LYS A 465 12.29 -7.10 18.44
C LYS A 465 13.49 -7.88 17.90
N LEU A 466 13.26 -9.14 17.52
CA LEU A 466 14.32 -10.04 17.05
C LEU A 466 14.95 -9.56 15.73
N ASN A 467 14.13 -9.04 14.80
CA ASN A 467 14.60 -8.48 13.52
C ASN A 467 15.47 -7.21 13.68
N ASN A 468 15.55 -6.65 14.89
CA ASN A 468 16.45 -5.54 15.22
C ASN A 468 17.81 -5.99 15.77
N MET A 469 17.96 -7.25 16.07
CA MET A 469 19.18 -7.77 16.67
C MET A 469 20.27 -7.99 15.62
N PRO A 470 21.55 -7.98 16.03
CA PRO A 470 22.69 -8.12 15.12
C PRO A 470 22.55 -9.34 14.20
N TYR A 471 22.77 -9.12 12.92
CA TYR A 471 22.80 -10.12 11.85
C TYR A 471 21.52 -10.96 11.71
N VAL A 472 20.36 -10.46 12.16
CA VAL A 472 19.05 -11.05 11.89
C VAL A 472 18.44 -10.33 10.66
N SER A 473 18.28 -11.05 9.56
CA SER A 473 17.61 -10.55 8.36
C SER A 473 16.10 -10.70 8.47
N GLU A 474 15.65 -11.90 8.86
CA GLU A 474 14.23 -12.23 9.06
C GLU A 474 14.08 -13.27 10.17
N SER A 475 12.95 -13.21 10.85
CA SER A 475 12.64 -14.19 11.89
C SER A 475 11.18 -14.63 11.84
N LEU A 476 10.94 -15.82 12.37
CA LEU A 476 9.62 -16.41 12.51
C LEU A 476 9.54 -17.15 13.86
N ILE A 477 8.58 -16.77 14.69
CA ILE A 477 8.33 -17.44 15.96
C ILE A 477 7.24 -18.49 15.80
N ILE A 478 7.55 -19.71 16.21
CA ILE A 478 6.64 -20.87 16.17
C ILE A 478 6.56 -21.54 17.54
N LEU A 479 5.50 -22.31 17.75
CA LEU A 479 5.32 -23.12 18.95
C LEU A 479 5.63 -24.58 18.62
N GLN A 480 6.64 -25.15 19.26
CA GLN A 480 7.01 -26.56 19.12
C GLN A 480 7.06 -27.23 20.51
N GLN A 481 6.32 -28.30 20.70
CA GLN A 481 6.29 -29.02 21.98
C GLN A 481 6.09 -28.09 23.19
N ASP A 482 5.14 -27.16 23.04
CA ASP A 482 4.81 -26.12 24.02
C ASP A 482 5.96 -25.17 24.39
N LYS A 483 6.96 -25.05 23.52
CA LYS A 483 8.07 -24.10 23.64
C LYS A 483 8.13 -23.17 22.43
N LEU A 484 8.40 -21.91 22.69
CA LEU A 484 8.63 -20.94 21.60
C LEU A 484 10.02 -21.17 21.00
N VAL A 485 10.03 -21.31 19.69
CA VAL A 485 11.24 -21.50 18.88
C VAL A 485 11.30 -20.38 17.84
N GLY A 486 12.44 -19.70 17.77
CA GLY A 486 12.71 -18.71 16.73
C GLY A 486 13.45 -19.35 15.56
N LEU A 487 12.82 -19.33 14.37
CA LEU A 487 13.51 -19.60 13.12
C LEU A 487 14.11 -18.29 12.63
N ILE A 488 15.40 -18.29 12.30
CA ILE A 488 16.12 -17.07 11.90
C ILE A 488 16.77 -17.28 10.54
N TYR A 489 16.45 -16.41 9.60
CA TYR A 489 17.26 -16.22 8.41
C TYR A 489 18.28 -15.14 8.70
N PRO A 490 19.59 -15.50 8.78
CA PRO A 490 20.62 -14.54 9.16
C PRO A 490 21.04 -13.65 7.99
N ASP A 491 21.55 -12.45 8.29
CA ASP A 491 22.29 -11.62 7.35
C ASP A 491 23.75 -12.09 7.29
N SER A 492 23.94 -13.20 6.60
CA SER A 492 25.27 -13.83 6.48
C SER A 492 26.27 -12.96 5.75
N ASP A 493 25.82 -12.18 4.76
CA ASP A 493 26.70 -11.32 3.97
C ASP A 493 27.29 -10.19 4.84
N ASP A 494 26.44 -9.56 5.66
CA ASP A 494 26.90 -8.52 6.59
C ASP A 494 27.80 -9.12 7.68
N ALA A 495 27.46 -10.31 8.22
CA ALA A 495 28.27 -10.99 9.21
C ALA A 495 29.67 -11.33 8.68
N PHE A 496 29.76 -11.89 7.46
CA PHE A 496 31.04 -12.24 6.84
C PHE A 496 31.86 -11.00 6.45
N ALA A 497 31.20 -9.92 6.02
CA ALA A 497 31.86 -8.64 5.76
C ALA A 497 32.53 -8.04 7.04
N HIS A 498 31.98 -8.37 8.22
CA HIS A 498 32.57 -8.04 9.53
C HIS A 498 33.55 -9.10 10.07
N GLY A 499 33.92 -10.09 9.28
CA GLY A 499 34.90 -11.12 9.62
C GLY A 499 34.40 -12.24 10.53
N LEU A 500 33.09 -12.39 10.68
CA LEU A 500 32.50 -13.48 11.47
C LEU A 500 32.50 -14.80 10.68
N SER A 501 32.83 -15.90 11.36
CA SER A 501 32.64 -17.24 10.81
C SER A 501 31.21 -17.74 11.04
N GLN A 502 30.86 -18.86 10.41
CA GLN A 502 29.57 -19.53 10.65
C GLN A 502 29.38 -19.90 12.14
N SER A 503 30.44 -20.33 12.82
CA SER A 503 30.39 -20.65 14.25
C SER A 503 30.22 -19.41 15.13
N ASP A 504 30.80 -18.27 14.72
CA ASP A 504 30.60 -17.01 15.42
C ASP A 504 29.16 -16.52 15.26
N LEU A 505 28.58 -16.70 14.07
CA LEU A 505 27.18 -16.34 13.81
C LEU A 505 26.21 -17.12 14.72
N VAL A 506 26.44 -18.42 14.92
CA VAL A 506 25.64 -19.24 15.86
C VAL A 506 25.77 -18.70 17.29
N ARG A 507 26.98 -18.31 17.72
CA ARG A 507 27.20 -17.70 19.04
C ARG A 507 26.45 -16.38 19.18
N VAL A 508 26.54 -15.50 18.17
CA VAL A 508 25.80 -14.22 18.17
C VAL A 508 24.30 -14.44 18.25
N MET A 509 23.75 -15.45 17.57
CA MET A 509 22.32 -15.77 17.67
C MET A 509 21.93 -16.21 19.07
N GLU A 510 22.79 -16.96 19.77
CA GLU A 510 22.50 -17.34 21.17
C GLU A 510 22.59 -16.11 22.11
N GLU A 511 23.53 -15.21 21.89
CA GLU A 511 23.60 -13.92 22.60
C GLU A 511 22.33 -13.08 22.35
N ASN A 512 21.86 -13.02 21.09
CA ASN A 512 20.61 -12.36 20.72
C ASN A 512 19.41 -12.97 21.45
N ARG A 513 19.33 -14.31 21.54
CA ARG A 513 18.27 -15.00 22.27
C ARG A 513 18.24 -14.63 23.76
N LEU A 514 19.39 -14.62 24.39
CA LEU A 514 19.51 -14.25 25.80
C LEU A 514 19.12 -12.80 26.05
N GLU A 515 19.53 -11.91 25.17
CA GLU A 515 19.20 -10.48 25.28
C GLU A 515 17.70 -10.21 25.00
N LEU A 516 17.13 -10.89 24.00
CA LEU A 516 15.71 -10.83 23.71
C LEU A 516 14.88 -11.30 24.92
N ASN A 517 15.26 -12.41 25.52
CA ASN A 517 14.54 -12.99 26.65
C ASN A 517 14.53 -12.09 27.89
N LYS A 518 15.52 -11.21 28.08
CA LYS A 518 15.48 -10.19 29.15
C LYS A 518 14.35 -9.17 28.96
N GLN A 519 13.92 -8.95 27.71
CA GLN A 519 12.90 -7.99 27.33
C GLN A 519 11.50 -8.60 27.23
N LEU A 520 11.39 -9.93 27.39
CA LEU A 520 10.15 -10.67 27.24
C LEU A 520 9.62 -11.16 28.58
N PRO A 521 8.30 -11.17 28.79
CA PRO A 521 7.68 -11.85 29.93
C PRO A 521 8.08 -13.32 29.98
N ALA A 522 8.12 -13.92 31.16
CA ALA A 522 8.58 -15.30 31.36
C ALA A 522 7.84 -16.32 30.49
N PHE A 523 6.53 -16.13 30.27
CA PHE A 523 5.70 -17.03 29.46
C PHE A 523 5.93 -16.91 27.94
N SER A 524 6.61 -15.85 27.47
CA SER A 524 6.91 -15.61 26.06
C SER A 524 8.39 -15.72 25.72
N GLN A 525 9.21 -16.25 26.65
CA GLN A 525 10.64 -16.44 26.40
C GLN A 525 10.91 -17.53 25.36
N ILE A 526 11.88 -17.27 24.50
CA ILE A 526 12.28 -18.17 23.44
C ILE A 526 13.22 -19.24 23.99
N ALA A 527 12.84 -20.50 23.79
CA ALA A 527 13.61 -21.64 24.29
C ALA A 527 14.90 -21.87 23.48
N ARG A 528 14.82 -21.71 22.15
CA ARG A 528 15.96 -21.88 21.24
C ARG A 528 15.77 -21.11 19.96
N PHE A 529 16.88 -20.77 19.28
CA PHE A 529 16.90 -20.34 17.89
C PHE A 529 17.36 -21.49 16.98
N LYS A 530 16.81 -21.50 15.77
CA LYS A 530 17.24 -22.38 14.67
C LYS A 530 17.56 -21.51 13.46
N LEU A 531 18.79 -21.59 12.96
CA LEU A 531 19.18 -20.92 11.74
C LEU A 531 18.50 -21.60 10.54
N TYR A 532 17.84 -20.80 9.71
CA TYR A 532 17.21 -21.25 8.48
C TYR A 532 18.13 -20.90 7.31
N PRO A 533 18.44 -21.85 6.42
CA PRO A 533 19.51 -21.66 5.44
C PRO A 533 19.11 -20.77 4.27
N GLU A 534 17.81 -20.58 4.04
CA GLU A 534 17.25 -19.85 2.90
C GLU A 534 16.28 -18.76 3.37
N GLU A 535 16.05 -17.77 2.51
CA GLU A 535 15.04 -16.74 2.75
C GLU A 535 13.65 -17.39 2.86
N PHE A 536 12.83 -16.92 3.81
CA PHE A 536 11.49 -17.46 3.98
C PHE A 536 10.62 -17.19 2.75
N GLU A 537 9.82 -18.18 2.36
CA GLU A 537 8.88 -18.04 1.26
C GLU A 537 7.80 -16.99 1.57
N LYS A 538 7.57 -16.06 0.64
CA LYS A 538 6.71 -14.90 0.83
C LYS A 538 5.54 -14.89 -0.14
N THR A 539 4.49 -14.22 0.27
CA THR A 539 3.38 -13.82 -0.62
C THR A 539 3.84 -12.71 -1.57
N ALA A 540 3.03 -12.39 -2.60
CA ALA A 540 3.26 -11.23 -3.47
C ALA A 540 3.34 -9.89 -2.69
N LYS A 541 2.75 -9.82 -1.50
CA LYS A 541 2.86 -8.69 -0.55
C LYS A 541 4.10 -8.75 0.35
N LYS A 542 5.05 -9.64 0.07
CA LYS A 542 6.28 -9.88 0.83
C LYS A 542 6.08 -10.28 2.30
N SER A 543 4.91 -10.79 2.66
CA SER A 543 4.67 -11.40 3.99
C SER A 543 5.08 -12.86 4.00
N ILE A 544 5.75 -13.32 5.06
CA ILE A 544 6.19 -14.72 5.20
C ILE A 544 4.96 -15.65 5.23
N LYS A 545 5.01 -16.73 4.44
CA LYS A 545 3.99 -17.79 4.43
C LYS A 545 4.16 -18.70 5.64
N ARG A 546 3.75 -18.25 6.83
CA ARG A 546 3.96 -18.91 8.14
C ARG A 546 3.50 -20.37 8.16
N PHE A 547 2.41 -20.71 7.45
CA PHE A 547 1.85 -22.05 7.42
C PHE A 547 2.81 -23.12 6.88
N LEU A 548 3.83 -22.72 6.09
CA LEU A 548 4.86 -23.63 5.58
C LEU A 548 5.88 -24.04 6.66
N TYR A 549 5.91 -23.34 7.79
CA TYR A 549 6.97 -23.47 8.79
C TYR A 549 6.45 -23.95 10.15
N GLN A 550 5.13 -24.14 10.31
CA GLN A 550 4.53 -24.54 11.59
C GLN A 550 4.91 -25.97 12.02
N ASP A 551 5.09 -26.89 11.04
CA ASP A 551 5.35 -28.31 11.27
C ASP A 551 6.78 -28.74 10.91
N ILE A 552 7.74 -27.83 10.93
CA ILE A 552 9.15 -28.18 10.65
C ILE A 552 9.65 -29.14 11.70
N LYS A 553 9.87 -30.40 11.29
CA LYS A 553 10.50 -31.43 12.13
C LYS A 553 11.96 -31.07 12.40
N GLU A 554 12.48 -31.52 13.52
CA GLU A 554 13.87 -31.31 13.99
C GLU A 554 14.93 -31.69 12.97
#